data_4c9fa81e6f1c07b70005a8ea7c07c0f0
#
_entry.id   4c9fa81e6f1c07b70005a8ea7c07c0f0
#
_cell.length_a   1.000
_cell.length_b   1.000
_cell.length_c   1.000
_cell.angle_alpha   90.00
_cell.angle_beta   90.00
_cell.angle_gamma   90.00
#
_symmetry.space_group_name_H-M   'P 1'
#
loop_
_entity.id
_entity.type
_entity.pdbx_description
1 polymer ?
#
loop_
_entity_poly.entity_id
_entity_poly.type
_entity_poly.pdbx_seq_one_letter_code
_entity_poly.pdbx_strand_id
1 'polypeptide(L)'
;MPEFQGFAPPYTESGRSALIPSPPWYYSGDLLTVEYRTGPGRVRALLPDELDLAAEDPGAVAFIWADWQSCSAGGAELLDPARSQYKEAFVVVRCRYQGVTYSRCVLIWVTTDFAIARGLHQGYPKKLGSIHQTRPMPYGRGAPRIEPGGRFGATLAAYDHRLAQAVITLTRPSESNGFVNALPMLHHRQVRPIERGAGGWSLDQVVTMRGAGFERGQAWQAEAALELFDSPWDELASALPVREIISGYYCQVGTSWDGGITLASR
;
A
#
# COMPACT_ATOMS: atom_id res chain seq x y z
N MET A 1 -16.84 33.59 16.19
CA MET A 1 -15.90 32.55 16.66
C MET A 1 -14.83 32.42 15.57
N PRO A 2 -13.55 32.28 15.89
CA PRO A 2 -12.55 32.03 14.84
C PRO A 2 -12.93 30.77 14.07
N GLU A 3 -12.86 30.85 12.76
CA GLU A 3 -13.12 29.70 11.88
C GLU A 3 -11.88 28.81 11.90
N PHE A 4 -12.01 27.61 12.46
CA PHE A 4 -10.93 26.65 12.47
C PHE A 4 -10.68 26.08 11.07
N GLN A 5 -9.41 25.98 10.68
CA GLN A 5 -8.96 25.50 9.38
C GLN A 5 -8.15 24.22 9.52
N GLY A 6 -7.93 23.55 8.39
CA GLY A 6 -7.18 22.30 8.26
C GLY A 6 -8.02 21.24 7.58
N PHE A 7 -7.36 20.32 6.87
CA PHE A 7 -8.03 19.19 6.21
C PHE A 7 -8.36 18.04 7.19
N ALA A 8 -7.54 17.89 8.23
CA ALA A 8 -7.73 16.87 9.27
C ALA A 8 -7.40 17.48 10.65
N PRO A 9 -7.89 16.88 11.75
CA PRO A 9 -7.49 17.30 13.10
C PRO A 9 -5.97 17.27 13.30
N PRO A 10 -5.44 18.08 14.25
CA PRO A 10 -6.13 19.13 14.96
C PRO A 10 -6.43 20.35 14.09
N TYR A 11 -7.61 20.94 14.30
CA TYR A 11 -8.01 22.15 13.59
C TYR A 11 -7.53 23.39 14.37
N THR A 12 -6.96 24.36 13.66
CA THR A 12 -6.47 25.61 14.24
C THR A 12 -6.86 26.80 13.37
N GLU A 13 -6.75 28.01 13.89
CA GLU A 13 -7.04 29.24 13.12
C GLU A 13 -6.20 29.33 11.82
N SER A 14 -4.93 28.90 11.86
CA SER A 14 -4.06 28.89 10.69
C SER A 14 -4.12 27.62 9.84
N GLY A 15 -4.74 26.55 10.33
CA GLY A 15 -4.74 25.24 9.69
C GLY A 15 -3.40 24.48 9.69
N ARG A 16 -2.30 25.12 10.14
CA ARG A 16 -0.94 24.55 10.06
C ARG A 16 -0.72 23.31 10.94
N SER A 17 -1.53 23.13 11.97
CA SER A 17 -1.45 21.99 12.87
C SER A 17 -2.12 20.72 12.32
N ALA A 18 -2.79 20.80 11.17
CA ALA A 18 -3.45 19.64 10.58
C ALA A 18 -2.45 18.49 10.36
N LEU A 19 -2.85 17.28 10.79
CA LEU A 19 -2.02 16.08 10.68
C LEU A 19 -1.64 15.77 9.22
N ILE A 20 -2.55 16.05 8.30
CA ILE A 20 -2.35 15.91 6.85
C ILE A 20 -2.88 17.15 6.13
N PRO A 21 -2.19 17.61 5.07
CA PRO A 21 -2.71 18.68 4.21
C PRO A 21 -3.87 18.15 3.34
N SER A 22 -4.62 19.08 2.72
CA SER A 22 -5.61 18.71 1.70
C SER A 22 -4.93 18.11 0.45
N PRO A 23 -5.61 17.19 -0.27
CA PRO A 23 -5.14 16.76 -1.57
C PRO A 23 -5.10 17.93 -2.58
N PRO A 24 -4.41 17.81 -3.75
CA PRO A 24 -3.77 16.58 -4.24
C PRO A 24 -2.51 16.20 -3.45
N TRP A 25 -2.26 14.89 -3.36
CA TRP A 25 -1.03 14.35 -2.80
C TRP A 25 -0.20 13.70 -3.90
N TYR A 26 1.07 14.05 -3.97
CA TYR A 26 2.03 13.52 -4.94
C TYR A 26 2.95 12.53 -4.25
N TYR A 27 3.31 11.48 -4.98
CA TYR A 27 4.14 10.40 -4.49
C TYR A 27 5.20 10.04 -5.53
N SER A 28 6.43 9.85 -5.08
CA SER A 28 7.52 9.28 -5.87
C SER A 28 8.24 8.26 -5.01
N GLY A 29 8.59 7.11 -5.58
CA GLY A 29 9.25 6.09 -4.76
C GLY A 29 9.70 4.86 -5.52
N ASP A 30 10.42 4.03 -4.78
CA ASP A 30 10.93 2.74 -5.21
C ASP A 30 9.98 1.63 -4.76
N LEU A 31 9.52 0.81 -5.69
CA LEU A 31 8.67 -0.35 -5.42
C LEU A 31 9.46 -1.64 -5.61
N LEU A 32 9.45 -2.49 -4.58
CA LEU A 32 9.83 -3.89 -4.64
C LEU A 32 8.56 -4.72 -4.48
N THR A 33 8.22 -5.50 -5.50
CA THR A 33 7.00 -6.31 -5.52
C THR A 33 7.36 -7.79 -5.64
N VAL A 34 6.69 -8.63 -4.85
CA VAL A 34 6.69 -10.09 -5.04
C VAL A 34 5.25 -10.53 -5.27
N GLU A 35 4.98 -11.05 -6.46
CA GLU A 35 3.70 -11.69 -6.76
C GLU A 35 3.81 -13.20 -6.53
N TYR A 36 2.80 -13.74 -5.85
CA TYR A 36 2.74 -15.15 -5.50
C TYR A 36 1.29 -15.66 -5.49
N ARG A 37 1.11 -16.99 -5.46
CA ARG A 37 -0.20 -17.61 -5.29
C ARG A 37 -0.38 -18.16 -3.89
N THR A 38 -1.56 -17.94 -3.34
CA THR A 38 -2.13 -18.64 -2.20
C THR A 38 -3.36 -19.43 -2.64
N GLY A 39 -4.06 -20.11 -1.70
CA GLY A 39 -5.34 -20.74 -2.04
C GLY A 39 -6.45 -19.69 -2.23
N PRO A 40 -7.30 -19.79 -3.28
CA PRO A 40 -8.41 -18.84 -3.48
C PRO A 40 -9.32 -18.68 -2.27
N GLY A 41 -9.56 -19.74 -1.51
CA GLY A 41 -10.32 -19.67 -0.25
C GLY A 41 -9.68 -18.77 0.81
N ARG A 42 -8.35 -18.60 0.79
CA ARG A 42 -7.65 -17.68 1.69
C ARG A 42 -7.92 -16.22 1.28
N VAL A 43 -7.89 -15.95 -0.01
CA VAL A 43 -8.27 -14.62 -0.52
C VAL A 43 -9.74 -14.32 -0.19
N ARG A 44 -10.65 -15.30 -0.42
CA ARG A 44 -12.08 -15.16 -0.10
C ARG A 44 -12.33 -14.76 1.35
N ALA A 45 -11.57 -15.36 2.29
CA ALA A 45 -11.70 -15.10 3.72
C ALA A 45 -11.33 -13.65 4.13
N LEU A 46 -10.60 -12.93 3.30
CA LEU A 46 -10.22 -11.52 3.53
C LEU A 46 -11.13 -10.51 2.79
N LEU A 47 -12.08 -11.01 1.99
CA LEU A 47 -13.00 -10.15 1.26
C LEU A 47 -14.33 -10.03 2.03
N PRO A 48 -14.90 -8.82 2.17
CA PRO A 48 -16.29 -8.63 2.58
C PRO A 48 -17.26 -9.46 1.72
N ASP A 49 -18.42 -9.81 2.27
CA ASP A 49 -19.39 -10.70 1.63
C ASP A 49 -19.88 -10.21 0.27
N GLU A 50 -19.95 -8.90 0.09
CA GLU A 50 -20.38 -8.27 -1.15
C GLU A 50 -19.35 -8.26 -2.28
N LEU A 51 -18.10 -8.68 -2.00
CA LEU A 51 -17.05 -8.78 -3.00
C LEU A 51 -16.85 -10.24 -3.40
N ASP A 52 -16.77 -10.47 -4.70
CA ASP A 52 -16.42 -11.77 -5.24
C ASP A 52 -14.91 -11.90 -5.45
N LEU A 53 -14.44 -13.13 -5.57
CA LEU A 53 -13.09 -13.41 -6.07
C LEU A 53 -12.93 -12.90 -7.51
N ALA A 54 -11.72 -12.51 -7.89
CA ALA A 54 -11.40 -12.25 -9.28
C ALA A 54 -11.63 -13.52 -10.14
N ALA A 55 -12.12 -13.33 -11.36
CA ALA A 55 -12.37 -14.46 -12.27
C ALA A 55 -11.06 -15.11 -12.75
N GLU A 56 -10.04 -14.26 -12.96
CA GLU A 56 -8.71 -14.71 -13.40
C GLU A 56 -7.78 -14.77 -12.21
N ASP A 57 -7.08 -15.89 -12.03
CA ASP A 57 -6.09 -16.16 -10.99
C ASP A 57 -6.55 -15.63 -9.58
N PRO A 58 -7.64 -16.19 -9.02
CA PRO A 58 -8.26 -15.70 -7.80
C PRO A 58 -7.38 -15.89 -6.55
N GLY A 59 -6.29 -16.65 -6.67
CA GLY A 59 -5.31 -16.87 -5.62
C GLY A 59 -4.08 -15.96 -5.72
N ALA A 60 -4.00 -15.10 -6.73
CA ALA A 60 -2.85 -14.22 -6.91
C ALA A 60 -2.83 -13.10 -5.86
N VAL A 61 -1.65 -12.87 -5.29
CA VAL A 61 -1.36 -11.89 -4.25
C VAL A 61 -0.11 -11.12 -4.65
N ALA A 62 -0.09 -9.81 -4.44
CA ALA A 62 1.11 -9.01 -4.50
C ALA A 62 1.50 -8.54 -3.09
N PHE A 63 2.73 -8.84 -2.69
CA PHE A 63 3.36 -8.21 -1.52
C PHE A 63 4.29 -7.12 -2.03
N ILE A 64 4.07 -5.88 -1.59
CA ILE A 64 4.76 -4.71 -2.12
C ILE A 64 5.42 -3.95 -0.97
N TRP A 65 6.71 -3.67 -1.11
CA TRP A 65 7.42 -2.69 -0.30
C TRP A 65 7.60 -1.43 -1.12
N ALA A 66 7.36 -0.28 -0.50
CA ALA A 66 7.54 1.02 -1.11
C ALA A 66 8.35 1.96 -0.22
N ASP A 67 9.33 2.63 -0.78
CA ASP A 67 10.07 3.72 -0.14
C ASP A 67 9.64 5.04 -0.80
N TRP A 68 8.74 5.74 -0.12
CA TRP A 68 8.05 6.90 -0.65
C TRP A 68 8.66 8.23 -0.20
N GLN A 69 8.63 9.18 -1.10
CA GLN A 69 8.65 10.60 -0.83
C GLN A 69 7.33 11.20 -1.32
N SER A 70 6.69 12.06 -0.51
CA SER A 70 5.37 12.60 -0.83
C SER A 70 5.24 14.06 -0.44
N CYS A 71 4.38 14.80 -1.14
CA CYS A 71 4.06 16.19 -0.80
C CYS A 71 2.61 16.52 -1.19
N SER A 72 2.12 17.65 -0.70
CA SER A 72 0.90 18.31 -1.20
C SER A 72 1.21 19.25 -2.36
N ALA A 73 0.18 19.93 -2.90
CA ALA A 73 0.30 20.81 -4.07
C ALA A 73 1.39 21.90 -3.95
N GLY A 74 1.64 22.40 -2.75
CA GLY A 74 2.66 23.44 -2.50
C GLY A 74 4.09 22.91 -2.42
N GLY A 75 4.29 21.59 -2.31
CA GLY A 75 5.61 20.94 -2.22
C GLY A 75 6.42 21.27 -0.96
N ALA A 76 5.83 21.93 0.04
CA ALA A 76 6.54 22.37 1.25
C ALA A 76 7.13 21.19 2.05
N GLU A 77 6.47 20.04 2.04
CA GLU A 77 6.93 18.82 2.73
C GLU A 77 8.24 18.28 2.16
N LEU A 78 8.57 18.59 0.90
CA LEU A 78 9.85 18.18 0.30
C LEU A 78 11.05 18.84 0.98
N LEU A 79 10.85 20.02 1.58
CA LEU A 79 11.88 20.74 2.32
C LEU A 79 11.91 20.37 3.83
N ASP A 80 10.94 19.55 4.26
CA ASP A 80 10.89 18.94 5.58
C ASP A 80 10.75 17.41 5.44
N PRO A 81 11.87 16.68 5.23
CA PRO A 81 11.84 15.26 4.91
C PRO A 81 11.10 14.38 5.93
N ALA A 82 11.04 14.81 7.20
CA ALA A 82 10.29 14.09 8.24
C ALA A 82 8.77 14.06 7.94
N ARG A 83 8.25 15.01 7.19
CA ARG A 83 6.84 15.10 6.77
C ARG A 83 6.61 14.60 5.34
N SER A 84 7.64 14.19 4.66
CA SER A 84 7.62 13.78 3.26
C SER A 84 7.91 12.28 3.09
N GLN A 85 8.94 11.78 3.79
CA GLN A 85 9.47 10.44 3.59
C GLN A 85 8.79 9.43 4.51
N TYR A 86 8.38 8.31 3.94
CA TYR A 86 7.85 7.17 4.69
C TYR A 86 7.96 5.89 3.87
N LYS A 87 7.80 4.76 4.55
CA LYS A 87 7.79 3.45 3.89
C LYS A 87 6.47 2.76 4.12
N GLU A 88 6.11 1.92 3.16
CA GLU A 88 4.95 1.03 3.23
C GLU A 88 5.37 -0.41 2.94
N ALA A 89 4.67 -1.35 3.57
CA ALA A 89 4.65 -2.75 3.18
C ALA A 89 3.19 -3.17 3.14
N PHE A 90 2.69 -3.60 1.98
CA PHE A 90 1.28 -3.84 1.80
C PHE A 90 0.98 -5.05 0.91
N VAL A 91 -0.17 -5.64 1.17
CA VAL A 91 -0.64 -6.85 0.52
C VAL A 91 -1.88 -6.54 -0.30
N VAL A 92 -1.81 -6.83 -1.57
CA VAL A 92 -2.89 -6.60 -2.54
C VAL A 92 -3.40 -7.94 -3.07
N VAL A 93 -4.71 -8.05 -3.17
CA VAL A 93 -5.41 -9.12 -3.88
C VAL A 93 -6.32 -8.51 -4.94
N ARG A 94 -6.84 -9.35 -5.87
CA ARG A 94 -7.87 -8.91 -6.80
C ARG A 94 -9.24 -9.37 -6.33
N CYS A 95 -10.23 -8.52 -6.50
CA CYS A 95 -11.64 -8.82 -6.18
C CYS A 95 -12.56 -8.30 -7.28
N ARG A 96 -13.83 -8.70 -7.24
CA ARG A 96 -14.89 -8.16 -8.11
C ARG A 96 -15.97 -7.50 -7.29
N TYR A 97 -16.46 -6.38 -7.78
CA TYR A 97 -17.63 -5.67 -7.27
C TYR A 97 -18.52 -5.30 -8.43
N GLN A 98 -19.79 -5.71 -8.39
CA GLN A 98 -20.75 -5.47 -9.46
C GLN A 98 -20.24 -5.83 -10.87
N GLY A 99 -19.53 -6.96 -10.98
CA GLY A 99 -18.99 -7.47 -12.25
C GLY A 99 -17.67 -6.86 -12.69
N VAL A 100 -17.18 -5.79 -12.06
CA VAL A 100 -15.90 -5.13 -12.37
C VAL A 100 -14.80 -5.66 -11.46
N THR A 101 -13.63 -5.92 -12.03
CA THR A 101 -12.45 -6.38 -11.28
C THR A 101 -11.63 -5.18 -10.79
N TYR A 102 -11.18 -5.25 -9.54
CA TYR A 102 -10.39 -4.23 -8.84
C TYR A 102 -9.19 -4.86 -8.14
N SER A 103 -8.19 -4.04 -7.84
CA SER A 103 -7.17 -4.33 -6.84
C SER A 103 -7.69 -3.93 -5.46
N ARG A 104 -7.35 -4.69 -4.40
CA ARG A 104 -7.73 -4.38 -3.02
C ARG A 104 -6.56 -4.59 -2.10
N CYS A 105 -6.19 -3.56 -1.36
CA CYS A 105 -5.23 -3.67 -0.28
C CYS A 105 -5.92 -4.26 0.96
N VAL A 106 -5.51 -5.46 1.35
CA VAL A 106 -6.14 -6.18 2.48
C VAL A 106 -5.36 -6.00 3.78
N LEU A 107 -4.05 -5.79 3.71
CA LEU A 107 -3.17 -5.55 4.86
C LEU A 107 -2.12 -4.52 4.47
N ILE A 108 -1.79 -3.59 5.37
CA ILE A 108 -0.78 -2.57 5.10
C ILE A 108 -0.16 -2.02 6.39
N TRP A 109 1.15 -1.85 6.36
CA TRP A 109 1.93 -1.21 7.42
C TRP A 109 2.68 -0.01 6.86
N VAL A 110 2.83 1.02 7.66
CA VAL A 110 3.53 2.27 7.29
C VAL A 110 4.39 2.75 8.46
N THR A 111 5.35 3.63 8.17
CA THR A 111 6.32 4.09 9.18
C THR A 111 5.94 5.41 9.86
N THR A 112 4.87 6.10 9.44
CA THR A 112 4.52 7.44 9.92
C THR A 112 3.03 7.60 10.17
N ASP A 113 2.68 8.51 11.07
CA ASP A 113 1.31 8.88 11.44
C ASP A 113 0.54 9.53 10.29
N PHE A 114 1.15 10.46 9.56
CA PHE A 114 0.48 11.11 8.43
C PHE A 114 0.12 10.11 7.31
N ALA A 115 0.95 9.07 7.11
CA ALA A 115 0.64 8.01 6.14
C ALA A 115 -0.54 7.15 6.61
N ILE A 116 -0.68 6.89 7.94
CA ILE A 116 -1.87 6.26 8.51
C ILE A 116 -3.10 7.13 8.25
N ALA A 117 -3.03 8.43 8.60
CA ALA A 117 -4.16 9.33 8.47
C ALA A 117 -4.67 9.46 7.03
N ARG A 118 -3.76 9.61 6.05
CA ARG A 118 -4.10 9.59 4.61
C ARG A 118 -4.77 8.29 4.22
N GLY A 119 -4.22 7.16 4.68
CA GLY A 119 -4.76 5.84 4.37
C GLY A 119 -6.15 5.62 4.94
N LEU A 120 -6.39 5.93 6.20
CA LEU A 120 -7.71 5.83 6.82
C LEU A 120 -8.74 6.70 6.09
N HIS A 121 -8.34 7.91 5.68
CA HIS A 121 -9.19 8.77 4.85
C HIS A 121 -9.59 8.10 3.52
N GLN A 122 -8.68 7.32 2.93
CA GLN A 122 -8.87 6.60 1.66
C GLN A 122 -9.48 5.20 1.83
N GLY A 123 -9.63 4.69 3.07
CA GLY A 123 -10.15 3.34 3.34
C GLY A 123 -9.07 2.24 3.37
N TYR A 124 -7.79 2.58 3.37
CA TYR A 124 -6.71 1.60 3.59
C TYR A 124 -6.62 1.20 5.07
N PRO A 125 -6.49 -0.11 5.39
CA PRO A 125 -6.40 -0.59 6.77
C PRO A 125 -4.98 -0.45 7.35
N LYS A 126 -4.45 0.78 7.41
CA LYS A 126 -3.06 1.06 7.77
C LYS A 126 -2.78 0.87 9.26
N LYS A 127 -1.64 0.22 9.56
CA LYS A 127 -1.03 0.08 10.89
C LYS A 127 0.42 0.58 10.87
N LEU A 128 1.00 0.85 12.04
CA LEU A 128 2.44 1.15 12.13
C LEU A 128 3.26 -0.13 11.96
N GLY A 129 4.43 0.02 11.31
CA GLY A 129 5.43 -1.02 11.15
C GLY A 129 6.83 -0.48 10.97
N SER A 130 7.81 -1.34 11.20
CA SER A 130 9.22 -1.09 10.89
C SER A 130 9.52 -1.74 9.54
N ILE A 131 9.86 -0.92 8.55
CA ILE A 131 9.95 -1.33 7.15
C ILE A 131 11.27 -0.89 6.59
N HIS A 132 12.00 -1.82 5.98
CA HIS A 132 13.28 -1.55 5.35
C HIS A 132 13.33 -2.22 3.99
N GLN A 133 13.95 -1.53 3.01
CA GLN A 133 14.32 -2.11 1.73
C GLN A 133 15.67 -1.60 1.27
N THR A 134 16.36 -2.43 0.50
CA THR A 134 17.63 -2.05 -0.13
C THR A 134 17.37 -0.96 -1.17
N ARG A 135 18.16 0.12 -1.11
CA ARG A 135 18.11 1.23 -2.07
C ARG A 135 19.19 1.05 -3.13
N PRO A 136 18.89 1.22 -4.41
CA PRO A 136 19.92 1.26 -5.45
C PRO A 136 20.72 2.56 -5.37
N MET A 137 21.99 2.47 -5.69
CA MET A 137 22.86 3.64 -5.86
C MET A 137 23.75 3.44 -7.09
N PRO A 138 23.95 4.48 -7.93
CA PRO A 138 24.76 4.36 -9.13
C PRO A 138 26.28 4.30 -8.86
N TYR A 139 26.71 4.56 -7.62
CA TYR A 139 28.12 4.61 -7.24
C TYR A 139 28.41 3.80 -5.96
N GLY A 140 29.67 3.37 -5.82
CA GLY A 140 30.15 2.64 -4.64
C GLY A 140 29.73 1.16 -4.63
N ARG A 141 30.11 0.43 -3.56
CA ARG A 141 29.80 -0.99 -3.36
C ARG A 141 28.75 -1.23 -2.26
N GLY A 142 28.24 -0.17 -1.65
CA GLY A 142 27.26 -0.25 -0.55
C GLY A 142 25.81 -0.44 -0.99
N ALA A 143 25.54 -0.55 -2.30
CA ALA A 143 24.20 -0.72 -2.85
C ALA A 143 24.26 -1.52 -4.16
N PRO A 144 23.16 -2.23 -4.50
CA PRO A 144 23.04 -2.89 -5.80
C PRO A 144 22.84 -1.87 -6.92
N ARG A 145 23.08 -2.33 -8.14
CA ARG A 145 22.70 -1.66 -9.38
C ARG A 145 21.34 -2.15 -9.86
N ILE A 146 20.66 -1.30 -10.62
CA ILE A 146 19.43 -1.67 -11.36
C ILE A 146 19.87 -2.28 -12.69
N GLU A 147 20.34 -3.54 -12.64
CA GLU A 147 20.83 -4.30 -13.78
C GLU A 147 20.66 -5.81 -13.50
N PRO A 148 20.79 -6.69 -14.51
CA PRO A 148 20.73 -8.13 -14.28
C PRO A 148 21.72 -8.58 -13.21
N GLY A 149 21.25 -9.39 -12.25
CA GLY A 149 22.04 -9.83 -11.09
C GLY A 149 21.99 -8.86 -9.89
N GLY A 150 21.40 -7.66 -10.03
CA GLY A 150 21.18 -6.74 -8.90
C GLY A 150 20.26 -7.38 -7.86
N ARG A 151 20.69 -7.42 -6.58
CA ARG A 151 19.96 -8.08 -5.49
C ARG A 151 19.43 -7.06 -4.51
N PHE A 152 18.15 -7.18 -4.20
CA PHE A 152 17.44 -6.30 -3.27
C PHE A 152 16.75 -7.12 -2.18
N GLY A 153 16.88 -6.68 -0.95
CA GLY A 153 16.16 -7.24 0.19
C GLY A 153 15.11 -6.28 0.71
N ALA A 154 14.05 -6.82 1.29
CA ALA A 154 13.03 -6.04 2.00
C ALA A 154 12.54 -6.79 3.24
N THR A 155 12.16 -6.04 4.27
CA THR A 155 11.69 -6.60 5.54
C THR A 155 10.54 -5.78 6.10
N LEU A 156 9.65 -6.47 6.83
CA LEU A 156 8.58 -5.88 7.63
C LEU A 156 8.58 -6.48 9.02
N ALA A 157 8.48 -5.62 10.03
CA ALA A 157 8.19 -6.01 11.41
C ALA A 157 7.12 -5.08 12.00
N ALA A 158 6.32 -5.59 12.92
CA ALA A 158 5.39 -4.80 13.73
C ALA A 158 5.42 -5.33 15.18
N TYR A 159 5.36 -4.43 16.17
CA TYR A 159 5.44 -4.78 17.59
C TYR A 159 6.63 -5.71 17.90
N ASP A 160 7.81 -5.39 17.32
CA ASP A 160 9.06 -6.15 17.45
C ASP A 160 9.05 -7.57 16.87
N HIS A 161 7.96 -7.98 16.20
CA HIS A 161 7.88 -9.27 15.51
C HIS A 161 8.15 -9.11 14.01
N ARG A 162 9.03 -9.95 13.45
CA ARG A 162 9.19 -10.08 12.01
C ARG A 162 7.91 -10.65 11.41
N LEU A 163 7.34 -9.98 10.41
CA LEU A 163 6.13 -10.44 9.70
C LEU A 163 6.43 -10.89 8.27
N ALA A 164 7.39 -10.24 7.60
CA ALA A 164 7.78 -10.64 6.26
C ALA A 164 9.23 -10.29 5.95
N GLN A 165 9.83 -11.09 5.06
CA GLN A 165 11.10 -10.76 4.41
C GLN A 165 11.12 -11.29 2.99
N ALA A 166 11.78 -10.54 2.11
CA ALA A 166 11.94 -10.91 0.71
C ALA A 166 13.35 -10.61 0.22
N VAL A 167 13.79 -11.40 -0.76
CA VAL A 167 14.96 -11.12 -1.59
C VAL A 167 14.54 -11.27 -3.04
N ILE A 168 14.89 -10.29 -3.86
CA ILE A 168 14.74 -10.39 -5.31
C ILE A 168 16.10 -10.25 -6.00
N THR A 169 16.26 -10.94 -7.12
CA THR A 169 17.44 -10.82 -8.01
C THR A 169 16.92 -10.42 -9.40
N LEU A 170 17.30 -9.24 -9.86
CA LEU A 170 16.86 -8.72 -11.16
C LEU A 170 17.36 -9.61 -12.29
N THR A 171 16.51 -9.91 -13.26
CA THR A 171 16.83 -10.78 -14.38
C THR A 171 16.85 -10.02 -15.71
N ARG A 172 15.80 -9.25 -15.99
CA ARG A 172 15.63 -8.53 -17.26
C ARG A 172 14.70 -7.33 -17.13
N PRO A 173 14.78 -6.37 -18.04
CA PRO A 173 13.75 -5.35 -18.19
C PRO A 173 12.38 -5.98 -18.46
N SER A 174 11.32 -5.31 -18.00
CA SER A 174 9.94 -5.75 -18.12
C SER A 174 9.03 -4.60 -18.55
N GLU A 175 7.99 -4.92 -19.32
CA GLU A 175 6.92 -4.00 -19.67
C GLU A 175 5.88 -3.85 -18.55
N SER A 176 5.98 -4.66 -17.48
CA SER A 176 5.07 -4.65 -16.35
C SER A 176 5.84 -4.70 -15.04
N ASN A 177 5.28 -4.12 -13.98
CA ASN A 177 5.73 -4.26 -12.58
C ASN A 177 4.78 -5.17 -11.77
N GLY A 178 4.11 -6.11 -12.43
CA GLY A 178 3.12 -7.02 -11.87
C GLY A 178 1.71 -6.72 -12.38
N PHE A 179 0.78 -7.64 -12.10
CA PHE A 179 -0.61 -7.54 -12.57
C PHE A 179 -1.64 -7.43 -11.45
N VAL A 180 -1.28 -7.89 -10.24
CA VAL A 180 -2.23 -7.91 -9.10
C VAL A 180 -2.59 -6.50 -8.64
N ASN A 181 -1.63 -5.58 -8.66
CA ASN A 181 -1.79 -4.18 -8.28
C ASN A 181 -1.97 -3.23 -9.49
N ALA A 182 -2.42 -3.72 -10.63
CA ALA A 182 -2.51 -2.94 -11.87
C ALA A 182 -3.87 -2.27 -12.09
N LEU A 183 -4.87 -2.56 -11.24
CA LEU A 183 -6.25 -2.08 -11.38
C LEU A 183 -6.55 -0.97 -10.37
N PRO A 184 -7.63 -0.18 -10.58
CA PRO A 184 -8.09 0.74 -9.55
C PRO A 184 -8.32 0.03 -8.22
N MET A 185 -7.97 0.71 -7.11
CA MET A 185 -8.19 0.18 -5.77
C MET A 185 -9.66 0.29 -5.36
N LEU A 186 -10.18 -0.77 -4.73
CA LEU A 186 -11.51 -0.79 -4.12
C LEU A 186 -11.37 -1.00 -2.61
N HIS A 187 -11.89 -0.09 -1.83
CA HIS A 187 -11.85 -0.15 -0.37
C HIS A 187 -13.21 0.11 0.26
N HIS A 188 -13.31 -0.21 1.55
CA HIS A 188 -14.40 0.22 2.41
C HIS A 188 -13.90 1.30 3.36
N ARG A 189 -14.62 2.41 3.44
CA ARG A 189 -14.45 3.41 4.49
C ARG A 189 -15.50 3.14 5.54
N GLN A 190 -15.08 2.57 6.66
CA GLN A 190 -15.98 2.16 7.74
C GLN A 190 -15.52 2.74 9.06
N VAL A 191 -16.43 3.40 9.77
CA VAL A 191 -16.21 3.97 11.10
C VAL A 191 -17.30 3.48 12.03
N ARG A 192 -16.91 2.93 13.17
CA ARG A 192 -17.87 2.50 14.21
C ARG A 192 -18.50 3.70 14.88
N PRO A 193 -19.76 3.60 15.36
CA PRO A 193 -20.35 4.60 16.24
C PRO A 193 -19.49 4.82 17.49
N ILE A 194 -19.49 6.04 18.02
CA ILE A 194 -18.78 6.38 19.25
C ILE A 194 -19.49 5.85 20.50
N GLU A 195 -20.78 5.62 20.41
CA GLU A 195 -21.62 5.17 21.52
C GLU A 195 -21.31 3.72 21.89
N ARG A 196 -21.06 3.48 23.17
CA ARG A 196 -20.79 2.14 23.70
C ARG A 196 -21.98 1.20 23.44
N GLY A 197 -21.71 0.09 22.76
CA GLY A 197 -22.71 -0.94 22.47
C GLY A 197 -23.61 -0.64 21.27
N ALA A 198 -23.45 0.50 20.60
CA ALA A 198 -24.15 0.74 19.35
C ALA A 198 -23.63 -0.24 18.27
N GLY A 199 -24.56 -0.86 17.55
CA GLY A 199 -24.26 -1.72 16.41
C GLY A 199 -24.12 -0.90 15.10
N GLY A 200 -23.68 -1.60 14.04
CA GLY A 200 -23.58 -0.99 12.70
C GLY A 200 -22.37 -0.06 12.53
N TRP A 201 -22.51 0.89 11.62
CA TRP A 201 -21.49 1.84 11.21
C TRP A 201 -22.04 3.27 11.25
N SER A 202 -21.25 4.23 11.71
CA SER A 202 -21.53 5.67 11.55
C SER A 202 -21.11 6.18 10.17
N LEU A 203 -20.19 5.47 9.52
CA LEU A 203 -19.82 5.65 8.12
C LEU A 203 -19.62 4.27 7.50
N ASP A 204 -20.28 3.99 6.39
CA ASP A 204 -20.09 2.76 5.60
C ASP A 204 -20.16 3.09 4.11
N GLN A 205 -19.02 3.12 3.46
CA GLN A 205 -18.88 3.48 2.06
C GLN A 205 -17.97 2.47 1.32
N VAL A 206 -18.40 2.11 0.11
CA VAL A 206 -17.54 1.46 -0.87
C VAL A 206 -16.96 2.54 -1.76
N VAL A 207 -15.62 2.63 -1.80
CA VAL A 207 -14.92 3.66 -2.57
C VAL A 207 -13.92 3.03 -3.52
N THR A 208 -13.75 3.66 -4.69
CA THR A 208 -12.68 3.31 -5.61
C THR A 208 -11.75 4.47 -5.83
N MET A 209 -10.47 4.15 -6.01
CA MET A 209 -9.39 5.11 -6.21
C MET A 209 -8.47 4.65 -7.31
N ARG A 210 -8.08 5.59 -8.15
CA ARG A 210 -7.01 5.41 -9.11
C ARG A 210 -6.05 6.58 -8.97
N GLY A 211 -4.75 6.29 -8.92
CA GLY A 211 -3.73 7.34 -9.00
C GLY A 211 -3.87 8.08 -10.34
N ALA A 212 -3.74 9.40 -10.29
CA ALA A 212 -3.65 10.23 -11.48
C ALA A 212 -2.18 10.43 -11.85
N GLY A 213 -1.89 10.75 -13.13
CA GLY A 213 -0.54 11.04 -13.58
C GLY A 213 0.48 9.94 -13.28
N PHE A 214 0.08 8.68 -13.42
CA PHE A 214 0.99 7.57 -13.16
C PHE A 214 2.14 7.57 -14.16
N GLU A 215 3.36 7.63 -13.62
CA GLU A 215 4.61 7.55 -14.34
C GLU A 215 5.45 6.41 -13.78
N ARG A 216 6.27 5.79 -14.58
CA ARG A 216 7.22 4.79 -14.12
C ARG A 216 8.51 4.81 -14.93
N GLY A 217 9.60 4.51 -14.27
CA GLY A 217 10.86 4.15 -14.90
C GLY A 217 10.80 2.77 -15.54
N GLN A 218 11.92 2.28 -16.01
CA GLN A 218 12.05 0.90 -16.49
C GLN A 218 11.71 -0.06 -15.36
N ALA A 219 10.68 -0.87 -15.54
CA ALA A 219 10.40 -1.98 -14.63
C ALA A 219 11.37 -3.14 -14.91
N TRP A 220 11.70 -3.88 -13.88
CA TRP A 220 12.59 -5.03 -13.92
C TRP A 220 11.88 -6.25 -13.35
N GLN A 221 11.88 -7.35 -14.09
CA GLN A 221 11.47 -8.65 -13.59
C GLN A 221 12.60 -9.28 -12.80
N ALA A 222 12.27 -10.07 -11.80
CA ALA A 222 13.22 -10.68 -10.88
C ALA A 222 12.79 -12.10 -10.47
N GLU A 223 13.76 -12.94 -10.16
CA GLU A 223 13.54 -14.10 -9.30
C GLU A 223 13.32 -13.60 -7.87
N ALA A 224 12.44 -14.25 -7.12
CA ALA A 224 12.09 -13.80 -5.77
C ALA A 224 11.99 -14.95 -4.78
N ALA A 225 12.37 -14.67 -3.53
CA ALA A 225 12.06 -15.46 -2.35
C ALA A 225 11.27 -14.58 -1.39
N LEU A 226 10.19 -15.13 -0.81
CA LEU A 226 9.32 -14.46 0.15
C LEU A 226 9.05 -15.40 1.32
N GLU A 227 9.31 -14.93 2.53
CA GLU A 227 8.96 -15.60 3.77
C GLU A 227 7.99 -14.73 4.56
N LEU A 228 6.91 -15.33 5.03
CA LEU A 228 5.89 -14.69 5.85
C LEU A 228 5.86 -15.35 7.23
N PHE A 229 5.57 -14.58 8.26
CA PHE A 229 5.49 -15.03 9.64
C PHE A 229 4.20 -14.53 10.27
N ASP A 230 3.72 -15.27 11.27
CA ASP A 230 2.65 -14.84 12.16
C ASP A 230 3.25 -14.24 13.45
N SER A 231 2.46 -13.41 14.10
CA SER A 231 2.73 -12.90 15.43
C SER A 231 1.45 -12.97 16.29
N PRO A 232 1.52 -12.70 17.59
CA PRO A 232 0.31 -12.60 18.41
C PRO A 232 -0.70 -11.54 17.95
N TRP A 233 -0.29 -10.60 17.11
CA TRP A 233 -1.07 -9.44 16.67
C TRP A 233 -1.31 -9.38 15.16
N ASP A 234 -0.69 -10.26 14.39
CA ASP A 234 -0.79 -10.33 12.92
C ASP A 234 -0.67 -11.78 12.44
N GLU A 235 -1.66 -12.25 11.71
CA GLU A 235 -1.76 -13.62 11.16
C GLU A 235 -1.42 -13.66 9.67
N LEU A 236 -0.30 -13.02 9.26
CA LEU A 236 0.03 -12.82 7.84
C LEU A 236 0.33 -14.13 7.12
N ALA A 237 1.16 -14.99 7.70
CA ALA A 237 1.54 -16.28 7.10
C ALA A 237 0.36 -17.26 7.05
N SER A 238 -0.43 -17.34 8.12
CA SER A 238 -1.61 -18.22 8.16
C SER A 238 -2.76 -17.71 7.29
N ALA A 239 -2.94 -16.40 7.19
CA ALA A 239 -3.98 -15.81 6.34
C ALA A 239 -3.68 -16.01 4.84
N LEU A 240 -2.44 -15.76 4.40
CA LEU A 240 -2.04 -15.75 3.00
C LEU A 240 -0.74 -16.56 2.76
N PRO A 241 -0.71 -17.87 3.06
CA PRO A 241 0.50 -18.68 2.91
C PRO A 241 1.02 -18.67 1.47
N VAL A 242 2.34 -18.53 1.31
CA VAL A 242 3.02 -18.59 0.01
C VAL A 242 3.01 -20.04 -0.48
N ARG A 243 2.36 -20.31 -1.62
CA ARG A 243 2.34 -21.62 -2.27
C ARG A 243 3.26 -21.69 -3.48
N GLU A 244 3.31 -20.61 -4.25
CA GLU A 244 4.07 -20.53 -5.49
C GLU A 244 4.46 -19.07 -5.72
N ILE A 245 5.73 -18.81 -6.01
CA ILE A 245 6.17 -17.49 -6.45
C ILE A 245 5.85 -17.33 -7.93
N ILE A 246 5.17 -16.25 -8.30
CA ILE A 246 4.89 -15.90 -9.70
C ILE A 246 6.09 -15.14 -10.27
N SER A 247 6.47 -14.05 -9.65
CA SER A 247 7.63 -13.23 -10.04
C SER A 247 7.96 -12.18 -8.99
N GLY A 248 9.18 -11.68 -9.01
CA GLY A 248 9.57 -10.44 -8.38
C GLY A 248 9.63 -9.29 -9.40
N TYR A 249 9.48 -8.06 -8.90
CA TYR A 249 9.64 -6.85 -9.71
C TYR A 249 10.29 -5.73 -8.89
N TYR A 250 11.04 -4.90 -9.60
CA TYR A 250 11.51 -3.61 -9.07
C TYR A 250 11.17 -2.51 -10.07
N CYS A 251 10.65 -1.38 -9.57
CA CYS A 251 10.29 -0.24 -10.40
C CYS A 251 10.30 1.05 -9.60
N GLN A 252 10.77 2.14 -10.22
CA GLN A 252 10.56 3.50 -9.72
C GLN A 252 9.28 4.06 -10.30
N VAL A 253 8.46 4.69 -9.46
CA VAL A 253 7.14 5.20 -9.87
C VAL A 253 6.89 6.60 -9.34
N GLY A 254 6.08 7.35 -10.08
CA GLY A 254 5.43 8.58 -9.66
C GLY A 254 3.92 8.47 -9.84
N THR A 255 3.15 9.05 -8.92
CA THR A 255 1.69 9.10 -9.01
C THR A 255 1.15 10.22 -8.14
N SER A 256 -0.10 10.60 -8.36
CA SER A 256 -0.82 11.52 -7.48
C SER A 256 -2.17 10.95 -7.08
N TRP A 257 -2.72 11.48 -6.01
CA TRP A 257 -4.09 11.23 -5.60
C TRP A 257 -4.77 12.57 -5.32
N ASP A 258 -5.88 12.83 -5.99
CA ASP A 258 -6.67 14.05 -5.93
C ASP A 258 -8.12 13.81 -5.44
N GLY A 259 -8.46 12.57 -5.22
CA GLY A 259 -9.77 12.14 -4.72
C GLY A 259 -10.11 10.72 -5.14
N GLY A 260 -11.17 10.19 -4.55
CA GLY A 260 -11.79 8.91 -4.89
C GLY A 260 -13.23 9.08 -5.31
N ILE A 261 -13.85 7.98 -5.72
CA ILE A 261 -15.26 7.92 -6.10
C ILE A 261 -15.98 7.01 -5.10
N THR A 262 -17.04 7.50 -4.49
CA THR A 262 -17.95 6.69 -3.68
C THR A 262 -18.90 5.94 -4.61
N LEU A 263 -18.82 4.60 -4.59
CA LEU A 263 -19.67 3.72 -5.39
C LEU A 263 -20.96 3.36 -4.65
N ALA A 264 -20.90 3.26 -3.32
CA ALA A 264 -22.05 3.03 -2.46
C ALA A 264 -21.85 3.70 -1.09
N SER A 265 -22.96 4.13 -0.47
CA SER A 265 -22.99 4.64 0.91
C SER A 265 -24.22 4.04 1.60
N ARG A 266 -24.06 3.57 2.82
CA ARG A 266 -25.09 2.88 3.61
C ARG A 266 -25.29 3.52 4.96
#